data_bc7456af6d5462c306bc373547345817
#
_entry.id   bc7456af6d5462c306bc373547345817
#
_cell.length_a   1.000
_cell.length_b   1.000
_cell.length_c   1.000
_cell.angle_alpha   90.00
_cell.angle_beta   90.00
_cell.angle_gamma   90.00
#
_symmetry.space_group_name_H-M   'P 1'
#
loop_
_entity.id
_entity.type
_entity.pdbx_description
1 polymer ?
#
loop_
_entity_poly.entity_id
_entity_poly.type
_entity_poly.pdbx_seq_one_letter_code
_entity_poly.pdbx_strand_id
1 'polypeptide(L)'
;MTSSLNHHRASQKRVARAFILQFLIVAIAAVAMLACMPSHAYAKSYTCPSVTIDAQANADGSLDVTEARTFDFSGNFTAVWWTFDNMPIKESMLSVKSVSLTNESTGETQTFSPVEFQRAWREAGGAGYPSYSIDEDENTVYVFFDESDSEVTMTLSYSISNFVQVYDDVAEVYWQYIGHGWAVDSDHVTTTLTVPVAAGTQVRAGDNVRAWGHGPLDGSLSIGDDGAIYAQVSSVSAGGYAEIHSVFPAEWMNVSGSAANKHMGNRLDSVLEDEVQLANKANASRLQSLLFIVVCLVAAIGIIVWAVFMFFRHGREYKPQFQDEYWRDVPAKGLSPAVIGRLWRFDAESPNDLTATLMHLSHIGAIRLDAGSYEAPSKGLFGMGGSKTVNDYY
;
A
#
# COMPACT_ATOMS: atom_id res chain seq x y z
N MET A 1 60.38 4.61 -8.20
CA MET A 1 59.12 5.37 -7.96
C MET A 1 57.86 4.73 -8.56
N THR A 2 57.93 3.64 -9.33
CA THR A 2 56.82 2.98 -10.01
C THR A 2 56.14 1.87 -9.18
N SER A 3 56.74 1.42 -8.06
CA SER A 3 56.22 0.32 -7.20
C SER A 3 55.07 0.74 -6.27
N SER A 4 55.09 1.99 -5.77
CA SER A 4 54.07 2.47 -4.81
C SER A 4 52.71 2.80 -5.47
N LEU A 5 52.67 3.18 -6.72
CA LEU A 5 51.47 3.49 -7.47
C LEU A 5 50.64 2.24 -7.82
N ASN A 6 51.25 1.07 -7.97
CA ASN A 6 50.57 -0.17 -8.25
C ASN A 6 49.91 -0.78 -7.00
N HIS A 7 50.48 -0.58 -5.81
CA HIS A 7 49.89 -1.01 -4.56
C HIS A 7 48.62 -0.22 -4.18
N HIS A 8 48.61 1.11 -4.48
CA HIS A 8 47.41 1.94 -4.20
C HIS A 8 46.24 1.61 -5.12
N ARG A 9 46.47 1.31 -6.40
CA ARG A 9 45.42 0.90 -7.35
C ARG A 9 44.85 -0.49 -7.06
N ALA A 10 45.66 -1.42 -6.58
CA ALA A 10 45.18 -2.76 -6.16
C ALA A 10 44.32 -2.71 -4.89
N SER A 11 44.66 -1.83 -3.95
CA SER A 11 43.89 -1.60 -2.74
C SER A 11 42.52 -0.98 -3.03
N GLN A 12 42.44 0.04 -3.88
CA GLN A 12 41.18 0.69 -4.28
C GLN A 12 40.22 -0.29 -5.02
N LYS A 13 40.77 -1.18 -5.87
CA LYS A 13 39.95 -2.19 -6.57
C LYS A 13 39.42 -3.26 -5.64
N ARG A 14 40.16 -3.62 -4.57
CA ARG A 14 39.68 -4.55 -3.53
C ARG A 14 38.56 -3.94 -2.70
N VAL A 15 38.67 -2.68 -2.33
CA VAL A 15 37.66 -1.94 -1.57
C VAL A 15 36.37 -1.77 -2.42
N ALA A 16 36.47 -1.39 -3.68
CA ALA A 16 35.33 -1.26 -4.58
C ALA A 16 34.60 -2.60 -4.81
N ARG A 17 35.36 -3.70 -4.96
CA ARG A 17 34.77 -5.04 -5.08
C ARG A 17 34.09 -5.50 -3.79
N ALA A 18 34.65 -5.19 -2.64
CA ALA A 18 34.04 -5.48 -1.35
C ALA A 18 32.71 -4.72 -1.17
N PHE A 19 32.65 -3.45 -1.56
CA PHE A 19 31.42 -2.66 -1.53
C PHE A 19 30.35 -3.18 -2.49
N ILE A 20 30.72 -3.57 -3.70
CA ILE A 20 29.78 -4.16 -4.67
C ILE A 20 29.25 -5.49 -4.15
N LEU A 21 30.10 -6.34 -3.59
CA LEU A 21 29.73 -7.62 -3.01
C LEU A 21 28.81 -7.44 -1.80
N GLN A 22 29.11 -6.49 -0.91
CA GLN A 22 28.23 -6.13 0.22
C GLN A 22 26.87 -5.62 -0.24
N PHE A 23 26.83 -4.76 -1.26
CA PHE A 23 25.57 -4.28 -1.79
C PHE A 23 24.75 -5.39 -2.45
N LEU A 24 25.41 -6.31 -3.15
CA LEU A 24 24.75 -7.49 -3.74
C LEU A 24 24.19 -8.44 -2.66
N ILE A 25 24.94 -8.66 -1.59
CA ILE A 25 24.49 -9.47 -0.45
C ILE A 25 23.30 -8.83 0.24
N VAL A 26 23.31 -7.51 0.46
CA VAL A 26 22.17 -6.78 1.04
C VAL A 26 20.96 -6.82 0.12
N ALA A 27 21.14 -6.66 -1.18
CA ALA A 27 20.05 -6.75 -2.16
C ALA A 27 19.46 -8.17 -2.22
N ILE A 28 20.30 -9.21 -2.20
CA ILE A 28 19.85 -10.61 -2.16
C ILE A 28 19.15 -10.91 -0.83
N ALA A 29 19.66 -10.41 0.30
CA ALA A 29 19.03 -10.56 1.60
C ALA A 29 17.67 -9.85 1.66
N ALA A 30 17.54 -8.66 1.05
CA ALA A 30 16.26 -7.94 0.95
C ALA A 30 15.25 -8.70 0.08
N VAL A 31 15.67 -9.25 -1.05
CA VAL A 31 14.82 -10.09 -1.93
C VAL A 31 14.44 -11.40 -1.22
N ALA A 32 15.38 -12.02 -0.48
CA ALA A 32 15.10 -13.22 0.29
C ALA A 32 14.14 -12.96 1.46
N MET A 33 14.23 -11.80 2.14
CA MET A 33 13.26 -11.40 3.16
C MET A 33 11.87 -11.16 2.56
N LEU A 34 11.77 -10.57 1.38
CA LEU A 34 10.49 -10.42 0.65
C LEU A 34 9.91 -11.78 0.20
N ALA A 35 10.76 -12.73 -0.19
CA ALA A 35 10.34 -14.07 -0.59
C ALA A 35 10.01 -15.00 0.60
N CYS A 36 10.52 -14.71 1.79
CA CYS A 36 10.24 -15.44 3.03
C CYS A 36 9.08 -14.84 3.84
N MET A 37 8.34 -13.86 3.31
CA MET A 37 7.08 -13.45 3.93
C MET A 37 6.17 -14.69 3.94
N PRO A 38 5.69 -15.13 5.12
CA PRO A 38 4.82 -16.29 5.18
C PRO A 38 3.62 -16.00 4.28
N SER A 39 3.34 -16.90 3.34
CA SER A 39 2.05 -16.94 2.64
C SER A 39 0.99 -16.88 3.74
N HIS A 40 0.13 -15.87 3.68
CA HIS A 40 -0.88 -15.56 4.68
C HIS A 40 -1.61 -16.86 5.06
N ALA A 41 -1.52 -17.27 6.33
CA ALA A 41 -2.56 -18.10 6.90
C ALA A 41 -3.88 -17.43 6.50
N TYR A 42 -4.88 -18.18 6.07
CA TYR A 42 -6.22 -17.71 5.73
C TYR A 42 -6.82 -16.98 6.95
N ALA A 43 -6.38 -15.77 7.16
CA ALA A 43 -6.99 -14.85 8.11
C ALA A 43 -8.24 -14.31 7.42
N LYS A 44 -9.37 -14.30 8.13
CA LYS A 44 -10.57 -13.60 7.67
C LYS A 44 -10.19 -12.21 7.17
N SER A 45 -10.65 -11.85 5.99
CA SER A 45 -10.46 -10.51 5.42
C SER A 45 -11.74 -10.07 4.74
N TYR A 46 -11.94 -8.76 4.66
CA TYR A 46 -13.03 -8.20 3.90
C TYR A 46 -12.54 -6.93 3.18
N THR A 47 -13.25 -6.59 2.11
CA THR A 47 -13.11 -5.31 1.42
C THR A 47 -14.46 -4.59 1.37
N CYS A 48 -14.45 -3.30 1.08
CA CYS A 48 -15.66 -2.50 0.88
C CYS A 48 -15.59 -1.85 -0.51
N PRO A 49 -15.97 -2.59 -1.57
CA PRO A 49 -15.79 -2.15 -2.96
C PRO A 49 -16.72 -1.00 -3.37
N SER A 50 -17.82 -0.76 -2.68
CA SER A 50 -18.68 0.39 -2.96
C SER A 50 -19.46 0.87 -1.76
N VAL A 51 -19.70 2.19 -1.71
CA VAL A 51 -20.54 2.87 -0.73
C VAL A 51 -21.42 3.87 -1.43
N THR A 52 -22.72 3.77 -1.24
CA THR A 52 -23.70 4.74 -1.74
C THR A 52 -24.49 5.31 -0.57
N ILE A 53 -24.54 6.62 -0.44
CA ILE A 53 -25.20 7.31 0.66
C ILE A 53 -26.16 8.36 0.12
N ASP A 54 -27.42 8.25 0.49
CA ASP A 54 -28.44 9.24 0.22
C ASP A 54 -28.91 9.87 1.52
N ALA A 55 -28.77 11.20 1.63
CA ALA A 55 -29.11 11.95 2.82
C ALA A 55 -30.05 13.11 2.51
N GLN A 56 -31.00 13.33 3.40
CA GLN A 56 -31.96 14.43 3.35
C GLN A 56 -31.85 15.25 4.62
N ALA A 57 -31.38 16.50 4.53
CA ALA A 57 -31.55 17.48 5.57
C ALA A 57 -33.00 17.96 5.57
N ASN A 58 -33.67 17.80 6.70
CA ASN A 58 -35.08 18.18 6.83
C ASN A 58 -35.23 19.59 7.41
N ALA A 59 -36.33 20.26 7.07
CA ALA A 59 -36.62 21.62 7.55
C ALA A 59 -36.75 21.70 9.08
N ASP A 60 -37.08 20.60 9.76
CA ASP A 60 -37.15 20.50 11.23
C ASP A 60 -35.77 20.37 11.91
N GLY A 61 -34.70 20.31 11.13
CA GLY A 61 -33.33 20.21 11.61
C GLY A 61 -32.82 18.78 11.79
N SER A 62 -33.59 17.78 11.42
CA SER A 62 -33.12 16.40 11.36
C SER A 62 -32.36 16.07 10.07
N LEU A 63 -31.55 15.03 10.08
CA LEU A 63 -30.91 14.44 8.92
C LEU A 63 -31.38 13.00 8.78
N ASP A 64 -32.00 12.65 7.67
CA ASP A 64 -32.36 11.30 7.29
C ASP A 64 -31.32 10.75 6.34
N VAL A 65 -30.83 9.53 6.58
CA VAL A 65 -29.75 8.91 5.79
C VAL A 65 -30.14 7.48 5.45
N THR A 66 -29.83 7.08 4.23
CA THR A 66 -29.81 5.69 3.79
C THR A 66 -28.41 5.42 3.22
N GLU A 67 -27.68 4.55 3.89
CA GLU A 67 -26.32 4.16 3.53
C GLU A 67 -26.32 2.69 3.10
N ALA A 68 -25.87 2.41 1.88
CA ALA A 68 -25.64 1.08 1.34
C ALA A 68 -24.14 0.84 1.19
N ARG A 69 -23.62 -0.17 1.88
CA ARG A 69 -22.22 -0.62 1.79
C ARG A 69 -22.15 -2.03 1.27
N THR A 70 -21.40 -2.23 0.21
CA THR A 70 -21.07 -3.57 -0.27
C THR A 70 -19.82 -4.06 0.44
N PHE A 71 -19.89 -5.26 0.98
CA PHE A 71 -18.78 -5.97 1.60
C PHE A 71 -18.49 -7.24 0.81
N ASP A 72 -17.23 -7.49 0.50
CA ASP A 72 -16.76 -8.76 -0.03
C ASP A 72 -16.01 -9.49 1.08
N PHE A 73 -16.63 -10.51 1.65
CA PHE A 73 -16.12 -11.29 2.77
C PHE A 73 -15.34 -12.51 2.30
N SER A 74 -14.13 -12.70 2.83
CA SER A 74 -13.35 -13.92 2.73
C SER A 74 -13.23 -14.55 4.12
N GLY A 75 -13.85 -15.70 4.32
CA GLY A 75 -14.10 -16.35 5.61
C GLY A 75 -15.42 -15.93 6.22
N ASN A 76 -15.74 -16.48 7.41
CA ASN A 76 -17.04 -16.26 8.09
C ASN A 76 -17.03 -14.99 8.92
N PHE A 77 -18.00 -14.10 8.69
CA PHE A 77 -18.24 -12.87 9.42
C PHE A 77 -19.63 -12.89 10.07
N THR A 78 -19.71 -12.35 11.28
CA THR A 78 -20.93 -12.42 12.11
C THR A 78 -21.40 -11.06 12.62
N ALA A 79 -20.63 -10.00 12.40
CA ALA A 79 -21.03 -8.65 12.79
C ALA A 79 -20.26 -7.59 11.99
N VAL A 80 -20.92 -6.45 11.80
CA VAL A 80 -20.33 -5.17 11.36
C VAL A 80 -20.94 -4.07 12.21
N TRP A 81 -20.27 -2.95 12.36
CA TRP A 81 -20.78 -1.83 13.16
C TRP A 81 -20.43 -0.47 12.53
N TRP A 82 -21.31 0.49 12.75
CA TRP A 82 -21.18 1.90 12.40
C TRP A 82 -21.04 2.72 13.66
N THR A 83 -20.01 3.51 13.79
CA THR A 83 -19.81 4.45 14.90
C THR A 83 -19.98 5.88 14.40
N PHE A 84 -20.81 6.64 15.08
CA PHE A 84 -21.15 8.01 14.75
C PHE A 84 -20.49 8.96 15.76
N ASP A 85 -19.17 9.18 15.57
CA ASP A 85 -18.35 9.98 16.52
C ASP A 85 -18.61 11.48 16.44
N ASN A 86 -19.08 11.99 15.28
CA ASN A 86 -19.22 13.41 15.00
C ASN A 86 -20.67 13.88 15.05
N MET A 87 -21.33 13.72 16.20
CA MET A 87 -22.64 14.34 16.44
C MET A 87 -22.46 15.87 16.58
N PRO A 88 -23.27 16.69 15.87
CA PRO A 88 -23.09 18.16 15.88
C PRO A 88 -23.20 18.79 17.27
N ILE A 89 -24.12 18.28 18.07
CA ILE A 89 -24.33 18.68 19.47
C ILE A 89 -24.67 17.46 20.33
N LYS A 90 -24.53 17.57 21.63
CA LYS A 90 -24.84 16.47 22.57
C LYS A 90 -26.32 16.09 22.61
N GLU A 91 -27.21 16.96 22.17
CA GLU A 91 -28.66 16.76 22.06
C GLU A 91 -29.05 16.11 20.73
N SER A 92 -28.09 15.85 19.83
CA SER A 92 -28.34 15.06 18.62
C SER A 92 -28.52 13.61 19.00
N MET A 93 -29.59 12.98 18.49
CA MET A 93 -29.93 11.61 18.80
C MET A 93 -30.05 10.79 17.53
N LEU A 94 -29.37 9.63 17.51
CA LEU A 94 -29.45 8.64 16.45
C LEU A 94 -30.69 7.76 16.62
N SER A 95 -31.42 7.53 15.54
CA SER A 95 -32.53 6.60 15.49
C SER A 95 -32.45 5.74 14.24
N VAL A 96 -32.29 4.44 14.37
CA VAL A 96 -32.26 3.49 13.25
C VAL A 96 -33.69 3.18 12.80
N LYS A 97 -33.97 3.38 11.51
CA LYS A 97 -35.27 3.11 10.88
C LYS A 97 -35.35 1.67 10.35
N SER A 98 -34.31 1.21 9.70
CA SER A 98 -34.24 -0.14 9.15
C SER A 98 -32.80 -0.58 8.90
N VAL A 99 -32.57 -1.89 8.97
CA VAL A 99 -31.34 -2.55 8.55
C VAL A 99 -31.71 -3.73 7.67
N SER A 100 -31.03 -3.88 6.54
CA SER A 100 -31.18 -5.03 5.66
C SER A 100 -29.84 -5.43 5.04
N LEU A 101 -29.71 -6.69 4.66
CA LEU A 101 -28.58 -7.28 3.96
C LEU A 101 -29.11 -7.96 2.70
N THR A 102 -28.53 -7.61 1.55
CA THR A 102 -28.81 -8.26 0.27
C THR A 102 -27.57 -9.04 -0.15
N ASN A 103 -27.73 -10.32 -0.42
CA ASN A 103 -26.67 -11.13 -0.99
C ASN A 103 -26.61 -10.89 -2.50
N GLU A 104 -25.47 -10.39 -3.00
CA GLU A 104 -25.33 -9.98 -4.40
C GLU A 104 -25.39 -11.15 -5.39
N SER A 105 -25.02 -12.34 -4.96
CA SER A 105 -25.04 -13.53 -5.83
C SER A 105 -26.43 -14.14 -5.99
N THR A 106 -27.28 -14.07 -4.95
CA THR A 106 -28.62 -14.67 -4.95
C THR A 106 -29.73 -13.63 -5.16
N GLY A 107 -29.47 -12.36 -4.85
CA GLY A 107 -30.46 -11.29 -4.80
C GLY A 107 -31.43 -11.40 -3.62
N GLU A 108 -31.19 -12.31 -2.69
CA GLU A 108 -32.00 -12.47 -1.48
C GLU A 108 -31.73 -11.34 -0.50
N THR A 109 -32.80 -10.73 0.01
CA THR A 109 -32.71 -9.64 1.00
C THR A 109 -33.28 -10.09 2.33
N GLN A 110 -32.46 -9.97 3.37
CA GLN A 110 -32.83 -10.23 4.76
C GLN A 110 -32.98 -8.91 5.50
N THR A 111 -34.07 -8.78 6.30
CA THR A 111 -34.30 -7.63 7.17
C THR A 111 -33.96 -7.99 8.61
N PHE A 112 -33.47 -7.02 9.36
CA PHE A 112 -32.98 -7.19 10.73
C PHE A 112 -33.96 -6.62 11.75
N SER A 113 -34.08 -7.28 12.89
CA SER A 113 -34.91 -6.84 14.01
C SER A 113 -34.06 -6.20 15.10
N PRO A 114 -34.53 -5.11 15.74
CA PRO A 114 -33.82 -4.49 16.85
C PRO A 114 -33.80 -5.39 18.08
N VAL A 115 -32.70 -5.39 18.81
CA VAL A 115 -32.52 -6.06 20.10
C VAL A 115 -31.86 -5.11 21.08
N GLU A 116 -32.14 -5.23 22.37
CA GLU A 116 -31.57 -4.42 23.41
C GLU A 116 -30.02 -4.61 23.47
N PHE A 117 -29.27 -3.52 23.56
CA PHE A 117 -27.82 -3.59 23.61
C PHE A 117 -27.32 -4.23 24.90
N GLN A 118 -26.36 -5.15 24.78
CA GLN A 118 -25.67 -5.80 25.89
C GLN A 118 -24.17 -5.73 25.71
N ARG A 119 -23.48 -5.05 26.60
CA ARG A 119 -22.03 -4.87 26.55
C ARG A 119 -21.25 -6.19 26.47
N ALA A 120 -21.80 -7.28 27.05
CA ALA A 120 -21.21 -8.61 26.98
C ALA A 120 -21.12 -9.20 25.56
N TRP A 121 -21.86 -8.69 24.59
CA TRP A 121 -21.78 -9.18 23.20
C TRP A 121 -20.44 -8.89 22.52
N ARG A 122 -19.72 -7.87 22.93
CA ARG A 122 -18.36 -7.61 22.44
C ARG A 122 -17.41 -8.77 22.76
N GLU A 123 -17.64 -9.49 23.84
CA GLU A 123 -16.85 -10.63 24.30
C GLU A 123 -17.44 -11.99 23.86
N ALA A 124 -18.75 -12.07 23.67
CA ALA A 124 -19.49 -13.32 23.45
C ALA A 124 -19.85 -13.59 21.98
N GLY A 125 -19.45 -12.75 21.03
CA GLY A 125 -19.72 -12.97 19.59
C GLY A 125 -21.09 -12.49 19.11
N GLY A 126 -21.78 -11.64 19.86
CA GLY A 126 -22.97 -10.94 19.40
C GLY A 126 -24.31 -11.55 19.85
N ALA A 127 -25.37 -10.99 19.27
CA ALA A 127 -26.76 -11.47 19.43
C ALA A 127 -27.08 -12.56 18.39
N GLY A 128 -28.28 -13.15 18.51
CA GLY A 128 -28.81 -14.05 17.46
C GLY A 128 -29.05 -13.32 16.13
N TYR A 129 -28.97 -14.04 15.05
CA TYR A 129 -29.15 -13.51 13.68
C TYR A 129 -30.59 -13.70 13.18
N PRO A 130 -31.07 -12.83 12.28
CA PRO A 130 -30.60 -11.48 11.94
C PRO A 130 -31.09 -10.47 12.97
N SER A 131 -30.20 -9.66 13.51
CA SER A 131 -30.56 -8.60 14.47
C SER A 131 -29.61 -7.42 14.42
N TYR A 132 -30.06 -6.27 14.92
CA TYR A 132 -29.19 -5.12 15.15
C TYR A 132 -29.42 -4.54 16.55
N SER A 133 -28.44 -3.80 17.06
CA SER A 133 -28.50 -3.16 18.37
C SER A 133 -27.80 -1.82 18.34
N ILE A 134 -28.23 -0.91 19.22
CA ILE A 134 -27.68 0.44 19.34
C ILE A 134 -27.05 0.59 20.72
N ASP A 135 -25.75 0.94 20.75
CA ASP A 135 -25.09 1.44 21.93
C ASP A 135 -25.28 2.96 21.93
N GLU A 136 -26.24 3.45 22.73
CA GLU A 136 -26.57 4.88 22.81
C GLU A 136 -25.46 5.69 23.46
N ASP A 137 -24.65 5.08 24.34
CA ASP A 137 -23.52 5.76 25.00
C ASP A 137 -22.39 6.06 24.03
N GLU A 138 -22.17 5.17 23.04
CA GLU A 138 -21.10 5.29 22.04
C GLU A 138 -21.62 5.63 20.65
N ASN A 139 -22.92 5.91 20.49
CA ASN A 139 -23.57 6.13 19.19
C ASN A 139 -23.15 5.09 18.13
N THR A 140 -23.17 3.82 18.51
CA THR A 140 -22.71 2.74 17.63
C THR A 140 -23.84 1.77 17.33
N VAL A 141 -24.05 1.48 16.04
CA VAL A 141 -25.01 0.49 15.55
C VAL A 141 -24.26 -0.79 15.24
N TYR A 142 -24.56 -1.86 15.94
CA TYR A 142 -24.07 -3.21 15.71
C TYR A 142 -25.10 -4.00 14.90
N VAL A 143 -24.66 -4.64 13.81
CA VAL A 143 -25.50 -5.50 12.97
C VAL A 143 -24.93 -6.92 13.02
N PHE A 144 -25.75 -7.90 13.41
CA PHE A 144 -25.36 -9.29 13.60
C PHE A 144 -25.97 -10.19 12.53
N PHE A 145 -25.12 -10.89 11.79
CA PHE A 145 -25.44 -11.74 10.64
C PHE A 145 -24.52 -12.96 10.60
N ASP A 146 -24.71 -13.86 9.64
CA ASP A 146 -23.85 -15.02 9.42
C ASP A 146 -23.60 -15.18 7.92
N GLU A 147 -22.48 -14.62 7.45
CA GLU A 147 -22.07 -14.63 6.05
C GLU A 147 -20.67 -15.20 5.92
N SER A 148 -20.45 -16.00 4.88
CA SER A 148 -19.17 -16.66 4.64
C SER A 148 -18.85 -16.68 3.14
N ASP A 149 -17.65 -16.17 2.78
CA ASP A 149 -17.14 -16.16 1.43
C ASP A 149 -18.18 -15.61 0.42
N SER A 150 -18.77 -14.45 0.75
CA SER A 150 -19.90 -13.86 0.02
C SER A 150 -19.72 -12.35 -0.16
N GLU A 151 -20.27 -11.84 -1.26
CA GLU A 151 -20.45 -10.40 -1.51
C GLU A 151 -21.87 -10.02 -1.12
N VAL A 152 -21.98 -9.06 -0.18
CA VAL A 152 -23.27 -8.61 0.36
C VAL A 152 -23.33 -7.08 0.41
N THR A 153 -24.52 -6.53 0.15
CA THR A 153 -24.79 -5.11 0.38
C THR A 153 -25.63 -4.94 1.63
N MET A 154 -25.07 -4.26 2.61
CA MET A 154 -25.76 -3.90 3.84
C MET A 154 -26.31 -2.49 3.74
N THR A 155 -27.62 -2.33 3.94
CA THR A 155 -28.31 -1.05 3.90
C THR A 155 -28.77 -0.67 5.29
N LEU A 156 -28.28 0.47 5.79
CA LEU A 156 -28.65 1.08 7.07
C LEU A 156 -29.40 2.38 6.81
N SER A 157 -30.67 2.46 7.22
CA SER A 157 -31.46 3.70 7.19
C SER A 157 -31.63 4.22 8.60
N TYR A 158 -31.28 5.49 8.80
CA TYR A 158 -31.31 6.13 10.12
C TYR A 158 -31.68 7.60 10.04
N SER A 159 -31.99 8.19 11.17
CA SER A 159 -32.25 9.63 11.34
C SER A 159 -31.43 10.17 12.51
N ILE A 160 -30.91 11.37 12.37
CA ILE A 160 -30.26 12.10 13.46
C ILE A 160 -31.04 13.38 13.71
N SER A 161 -31.60 13.52 14.94
CA SER A 161 -32.30 14.74 15.34
C SER A 161 -31.32 15.86 15.67
N ASN A 162 -31.74 17.11 15.56
CA ASN A 162 -30.93 18.30 15.84
C ASN A 162 -29.60 18.32 15.10
N PHE A 163 -29.55 17.79 13.87
CA PHE A 163 -28.33 17.67 13.08
C PHE A 163 -27.96 18.99 12.39
N VAL A 164 -28.94 19.60 11.69
CA VAL A 164 -28.74 20.88 11.00
C VAL A 164 -28.66 21.99 12.03
N GLN A 165 -27.56 22.72 12.10
CA GLN A 165 -27.36 23.86 13.01
C GLN A 165 -27.88 25.13 12.36
N VAL A 166 -28.75 25.85 13.01
CA VAL A 166 -29.44 27.00 12.43
C VAL A 166 -29.04 28.29 13.14
N TYR A 167 -28.47 29.22 12.38
CA TYR A 167 -28.02 30.56 12.85
C TYR A 167 -28.98 31.63 12.37
N ASP A 168 -28.64 32.91 12.60
CA ASP A 168 -29.51 33.99 12.19
C ASP A 168 -29.49 34.25 10.67
N ASP A 169 -28.39 33.92 10.00
CA ASP A 169 -28.15 34.14 8.58
C ASP A 169 -28.19 32.85 7.76
N VAL A 170 -27.67 31.74 8.27
CA VAL A 170 -27.55 30.45 7.55
C VAL A 170 -27.95 29.27 8.42
N ALA A 171 -28.33 28.19 7.75
CA ALA A 171 -28.34 26.83 8.27
C ALA A 171 -27.09 26.11 7.80
N GLU A 172 -26.46 25.34 8.67
CA GLU A 172 -25.19 24.65 8.48
C GLU A 172 -25.37 23.14 8.65
N VAL A 173 -24.90 22.37 7.66
CA VAL A 173 -24.70 20.92 7.75
C VAL A 173 -23.22 20.64 7.64
N TYR A 174 -22.62 20.15 8.71
CA TYR A 174 -21.25 19.65 8.70
C TYR A 174 -21.28 18.16 9.01
N TRP A 175 -21.14 17.34 8.00
CA TRP A 175 -21.43 15.94 8.06
C TRP A 175 -20.29 15.07 7.55
N GLN A 176 -19.76 14.24 8.47
CA GLN A 176 -18.79 13.20 8.15
C GLN A 176 -19.56 11.94 7.69
N TYR A 177 -19.71 11.78 6.39
CA TYR A 177 -20.44 10.66 5.82
C TYR A 177 -19.62 9.36 5.73
N ILE A 178 -18.28 9.47 5.77
CA ILE A 178 -17.37 8.36 6.03
C ILE A 178 -16.55 8.70 7.27
N GLY A 179 -16.74 7.92 8.34
CA GLY A 179 -16.03 8.10 9.61
C GLY A 179 -14.72 7.33 9.68
N HIS A 180 -13.89 7.68 10.68
CA HIS A 180 -12.59 7.06 10.93
C HIS A 180 -12.64 5.59 11.39
N GLY A 181 -13.79 5.07 11.75
CA GLY A 181 -13.96 3.72 12.34
C GLY A 181 -13.73 2.56 11.38
N TRP A 182 -13.62 2.79 10.09
CA TRP A 182 -13.48 1.73 9.09
C TRP A 182 -12.05 1.19 9.03
N ALA A 183 -11.92 -0.13 9.21
CA ALA A 183 -10.64 -0.83 9.23
C ALA A 183 -10.09 -1.17 7.83
N VAL A 184 -10.91 -1.01 6.79
CA VAL A 184 -10.56 -1.21 5.38
C VAL A 184 -10.92 0.02 4.58
N ASP A 185 -10.34 0.13 3.40
CA ASP A 185 -10.68 1.20 2.46
C ASP A 185 -12.15 1.11 2.07
N SER A 186 -12.82 2.27 1.93
CA SER A 186 -14.16 2.40 1.34
C SER A 186 -14.00 2.89 -0.08
N ASP A 187 -14.19 2.00 -1.05
CA ASP A 187 -14.01 2.32 -2.46
C ASP A 187 -15.30 2.81 -3.12
N HIS A 188 -15.18 3.49 -4.24
CA HIS A 188 -16.29 3.99 -5.07
C HIS A 188 -17.41 4.64 -4.24
N VAL A 189 -17.02 5.61 -3.38
CA VAL A 189 -17.97 6.30 -2.51
C VAL A 189 -18.73 7.36 -3.29
N THR A 190 -20.05 7.26 -3.29
CA THR A 190 -20.98 8.26 -3.84
C THR A 190 -21.94 8.72 -2.76
N THR A 191 -22.12 10.02 -2.63
CA THR A 191 -22.96 10.61 -1.58
C THR A 191 -23.83 11.71 -2.19
N THR A 192 -25.13 11.67 -1.89
CA THR A 192 -26.07 12.75 -2.19
C THR A 192 -26.58 13.33 -0.88
N LEU A 193 -26.42 14.62 -0.69
CA LEU A 193 -27.03 15.35 0.42
C LEU A 193 -28.02 16.38 -0.13
N THR A 194 -29.31 16.22 0.13
CA THR A 194 -30.33 17.14 -0.32
C THR A 194 -30.68 18.13 0.80
N VAL A 195 -30.64 19.44 0.51
CA VAL A 195 -31.03 20.49 1.47
C VAL A 195 -32.52 20.86 1.29
N PRO A 196 -33.19 21.37 2.34
CA PRO A 196 -34.64 21.67 2.30
C PRO A 196 -34.92 22.98 1.58
N VAL A 197 -34.90 22.97 0.23
CA VAL A 197 -35.15 24.17 -0.57
C VAL A 197 -36.59 24.66 -0.38
N ALA A 198 -36.76 25.93 -0.01
CA ALA A 198 -38.10 26.52 0.15
C ALA A 198 -38.84 26.56 -1.18
N ALA A 199 -40.16 26.26 -1.17
CA ALA A 199 -40.97 26.23 -2.36
C ALA A 199 -40.92 27.56 -3.16
N GLY A 200 -40.65 27.45 -4.46
CA GLY A 200 -40.56 28.62 -5.36
C GLY A 200 -39.20 29.35 -5.32
N THR A 201 -38.24 28.84 -4.56
CA THR A 201 -36.88 29.39 -4.52
C THR A 201 -36.00 28.71 -5.55
N GLN A 202 -35.20 29.49 -6.27
CA GLN A 202 -34.20 28.98 -7.18
C GLN A 202 -32.88 28.75 -6.43
N VAL A 203 -32.35 27.55 -6.56
CA VAL A 203 -31.00 27.22 -6.05
C VAL A 203 -29.96 27.91 -6.94
N ARG A 204 -28.98 28.53 -6.32
CA ARG A 204 -27.81 29.14 -6.96
C ARG A 204 -26.56 28.67 -6.24
N ALA A 205 -25.89 27.71 -6.87
CA ALA A 205 -24.65 27.14 -6.36
C ALA A 205 -23.57 28.21 -6.15
N GLY A 206 -22.95 28.22 -4.97
CA GLY A 206 -21.94 29.22 -4.58
C GLY A 206 -22.52 30.57 -4.12
N ASP A 207 -23.85 30.76 -4.17
CA ASP A 207 -24.54 31.95 -3.67
C ASP A 207 -25.45 31.60 -2.48
N ASN A 208 -26.65 31.08 -2.73
CA ASN A 208 -27.57 30.71 -1.64
C ASN A 208 -27.40 29.27 -1.14
N VAL A 209 -26.76 28.39 -1.91
CA VAL A 209 -26.29 27.08 -1.44
C VAL A 209 -24.81 26.96 -1.72
N ARG A 210 -24.03 26.72 -0.68
CA ARG A 210 -22.59 26.50 -0.76
C ARG A 210 -22.26 25.18 -0.11
N ALA A 211 -21.29 24.47 -0.70
CA ALA A 211 -20.82 23.20 -0.17
C ALA A 211 -19.34 23.00 -0.44
N TRP A 212 -18.67 22.38 0.50
CA TRP A 212 -17.26 22.00 0.45
C TRP A 212 -17.12 20.53 0.83
N GLY A 213 -16.16 19.86 0.22
CA GLY A 213 -15.82 18.49 0.55
C GLY A 213 -14.45 18.41 1.22
N HIS A 214 -14.34 17.68 2.32
CA HIS A 214 -13.08 17.43 3.02
C HIS A 214 -12.78 15.92 3.04
N GLY A 215 -11.49 15.58 2.98
CA GLY A 215 -11.02 14.19 2.96
C GLY A 215 -10.05 13.93 1.80
N PRO A 216 -10.25 12.86 1.02
CA PRO A 216 -9.38 12.55 -0.12
C PRO A 216 -9.32 13.67 -1.14
N LEU A 217 -8.10 13.95 -1.65
CA LEU A 217 -7.86 15.11 -2.53
C LEU A 217 -8.35 14.90 -3.98
N ASP A 218 -8.75 13.70 -4.35
CA ASP A 218 -9.32 13.32 -5.64
C ASP A 218 -10.86 13.41 -5.67
N GLY A 219 -11.47 13.76 -4.53
CA GLY A 219 -12.91 13.95 -4.43
C GLY A 219 -13.44 15.06 -5.33
N SER A 220 -14.65 14.89 -5.83
CA SER A 220 -15.42 15.89 -6.57
C SER A 220 -16.73 16.20 -5.85
N LEU A 221 -17.18 17.46 -5.93
CA LEU A 221 -18.44 17.91 -5.36
C LEU A 221 -19.13 18.86 -6.34
N SER A 222 -20.46 18.71 -6.50
CA SER A 222 -21.30 19.60 -7.30
C SER A 222 -22.65 19.82 -6.64
N ILE A 223 -23.29 20.94 -6.94
CA ILE A 223 -24.61 21.33 -6.41
C ILE A 223 -25.59 21.37 -7.60
N GLY A 224 -26.68 20.63 -7.49
CA GLY A 224 -27.77 20.61 -8.47
C GLY A 224 -28.77 21.76 -8.27
N ASP A 225 -29.58 22.02 -9.30
CA ASP A 225 -30.60 23.05 -9.27
C ASP A 225 -31.78 22.73 -8.30
N ASP A 226 -31.87 21.48 -7.87
CA ASP A 226 -32.82 20.97 -6.88
C ASP A 226 -32.34 21.06 -5.43
N GLY A 227 -31.12 21.55 -5.22
CA GLY A 227 -30.47 21.61 -3.90
C GLY A 227 -29.80 20.29 -3.48
N ALA A 228 -29.70 19.32 -4.35
CA ALA A 228 -28.92 18.12 -4.10
C ALA A 228 -27.41 18.41 -4.26
N ILE A 229 -26.63 18.03 -3.29
CA ILE A 229 -25.17 18.12 -3.27
C ILE A 229 -24.61 16.73 -3.54
N TYR A 230 -23.96 16.56 -4.66
CA TYR A 230 -23.38 15.30 -5.11
C TYR A 230 -21.88 15.30 -4.77
N ALA A 231 -21.43 14.33 -3.98
CA ALA A 231 -20.03 14.10 -3.69
C ALA A 231 -19.62 12.71 -4.18
N GLN A 232 -18.43 12.63 -4.76
CA GLN A 232 -17.85 11.37 -5.22
C GLN A 232 -16.37 11.32 -4.86
N VAL A 233 -15.93 10.17 -4.35
CA VAL A 233 -14.54 9.90 -3.99
C VAL A 233 -14.18 8.51 -4.50
N SER A 234 -12.99 8.36 -5.11
CA SER A 234 -12.56 7.05 -5.63
C SER A 234 -12.34 6.04 -4.52
N SER A 235 -11.70 6.46 -3.42
CA SER A 235 -11.48 5.65 -2.24
C SER A 235 -11.21 6.52 -1.01
N VAL A 236 -11.75 6.12 0.14
CA VAL A 236 -11.39 6.63 1.46
C VAL A 236 -10.59 5.55 2.17
N SER A 237 -9.31 5.81 2.44
CA SER A 237 -8.41 4.84 3.06
C SER A 237 -8.87 4.44 4.46
N ALA A 238 -8.52 3.24 4.89
CA ALA A 238 -8.76 2.75 6.25
C ALA A 238 -8.34 3.76 7.31
N GLY A 239 -9.22 4.05 8.26
CA GLY A 239 -9.02 5.10 9.27
C GLY A 239 -9.09 6.54 8.73
N GLY A 240 -9.36 6.72 7.43
CA GLY A 240 -9.60 8.02 6.81
C GLY A 240 -11.03 8.52 7.05
N TYR A 241 -11.36 9.65 6.44
CA TYR A 241 -12.69 10.25 6.52
C TYR A 241 -13.07 10.97 5.23
N ALA A 242 -14.37 11.20 5.05
CA ALA A 242 -14.90 12.10 4.03
C ALA A 242 -16.10 12.87 4.59
N GLU A 243 -16.12 14.18 4.34
CA GLU A 243 -17.09 15.12 4.91
C GLU A 243 -17.68 16.02 3.84
N ILE A 244 -18.93 16.41 4.06
CA ILE A 244 -19.58 17.53 3.38
C ILE A 244 -19.85 18.62 4.42
N HIS A 245 -19.36 19.82 4.13
CA HIS A 245 -19.75 21.02 4.82
C HIS A 245 -20.64 21.84 3.89
N SER A 246 -21.85 22.16 4.29
CA SER A 246 -22.79 22.93 3.47
C SER A 246 -23.49 24.00 4.28
N VAL A 247 -23.71 25.16 3.67
CA VAL A 247 -24.54 26.24 4.22
C VAL A 247 -25.60 26.68 3.19
N PHE A 248 -26.79 26.97 3.69
CA PHE A 248 -27.92 27.44 2.93
C PHE A 248 -28.78 28.39 3.78
N PRO A 249 -29.77 29.14 3.22
CA PRO A 249 -30.51 30.15 3.96
C PRO A 249 -31.22 29.60 5.20
N ALA A 250 -31.07 30.26 6.36
CA ALA A 250 -31.74 29.90 7.59
C ALA A 250 -33.27 29.89 7.46
N GLU A 251 -33.81 30.75 6.59
CA GLU A 251 -35.27 30.91 6.33
C GLU A 251 -35.90 29.67 5.70
N TRP A 252 -35.09 28.71 5.16
CA TRP A 252 -35.60 27.42 4.67
C TRP A 252 -35.90 26.44 5.78
N MET A 253 -35.45 26.76 7.00
CA MET A 253 -35.64 25.91 8.17
C MET A 253 -36.89 26.30 8.95
N ASN A 254 -37.53 25.27 9.55
CA ASN A 254 -38.71 25.43 10.40
C ASN A 254 -38.42 24.85 11.78
N VAL A 255 -37.34 25.34 12.43
CA VAL A 255 -36.98 24.94 13.77
C VAL A 255 -37.55 25.89 14.82
N SER A 256 -37.95 25.38 15.98
CA SER A 256 -38.39 26.23 17.12
C SER A 256 -37.27 27.14 17.58
N GLY A 257 -37.61 28.36 17.98
CA GLY A 257 -36.64 29.31 18.57
C GLY A 257 -35.98 28.83 19.87
N SER A 258 -36.56 27.81 20.53
CA SER A 258 -35.98 27.12 21.70
C SER A 258 -35.34 25.76 21.39
N ALA A 259 -35.23 25.38 20.11
CA ALA A 259 -34.58 24.14 19.74
C ALA A 259 -33.09 24.15 20.08
N ALA A 260 -32.55 22.99 20.44
CA ALA A 260 -31.13 22.85 20.83
C ALA A 260 -30.16 23.19 19.70
N ASN A 261 -30.56 23.00 18.45
CA ASN A 261 -29.81 23.29 17.22
C ASN A 261 -30.04 24.73 16.69
N LYS A 262 -30.74 25.61 17.45
CA LYS A 262 -30.91 27.04 17.09
C LYS A 262 -29.90 27.89 17.85
N HIS A 263 -29.10 28.63 17.11
CA HIS A 263 -28.04 29.50 17.64
C HIS A 263 -28.30 30.97 17.30
N MET A 264 -27.84 31.87 18.15
CA MET A 264 -27.86 33.31 17.88
C MET A 264 -26.58 33.76 17.18
N GLY A 265 -26.70 34.78 16.35
CA GLY A 265 -25.58 35.38 15.62
C GLY A 265 -25.41 34.85 14.21
N ASN A 266 -24.55 35.54 13.46
CA ASN A 266 -24.23 35.18 12.09
C ASN A 266 -23.09 34.17 12.06
N ARG A 267 -23.15 33.23 11.13
CA ARG A 267 -22.19 32.14 10.97
C ARG A 267 -21.47 32.14 9.61
N LEU A 268 -22.09 32.70 8.57
CA LEU A 268 -21.59 32.58 7.20
C LEU A 268 -20.15 33.07 7.02
N ASP A 269 -19.85 34.26 7.54
CA ASP A 269 -18.52 34.87 7.36
C ASP A 269 -17.41 33.99 7.99
N SER A 270 -17.66 33.43 9.17
CA SER A 270 -16.71 32.54 9.82
C SER A 270 -16.54 31.22 9.07
N VAL A 271 -17.62 30.63 8.50
CA VAL A 271 -17.54 29.45 7.65
C VAL A 271 -16.68 29.73 6.42
N LEU A 272 -16.91 30.87 5.74
CA LEU A 272 -16.12 31.21 4.56
C LEU A 272 -14.63 31.41 4.88
N GLU A 273 -14.30 31.97 6.03
CA GLU A 273 -12.91 32.13 6.48
C GLU A 273 -12.27 30.76 6.78
N ASP A 274 -12.96 29.89 7.52
CA ASP A 274 -12.50 28.54 7.84
C ASP A 274 -12.25 27.72 6.56
N GLU A 275 -13.18 27.78 5.60
CA GLU A 275 -13.07 27.05 4.34
C GLU A 275 -11.90 27.53 3.45
N VAL A 276 -11.66 28.85 3.43
CA VAL A 276 -10.48 29.40 2.73
C VAL A 276 -9.18 28.88 3.35
N GLN A 277 -9.11 28.78 4.68
CA GLN A 277 -7.93 28.24 5.36
C GLN A 277 -7.74 26.74 5.06
N LEU A 278 -8.83 25.96 5.09
CA LEU A 278 -8.79 24.52 4.75
C LEU A 278 -8.38 24.29 3.29
N ALA A 279 -8.93 25.08 2.36
CA ALA A 279 -8.56 25.03 0.95
C ALA A 279 -7.08 25.36 0.73
N ASN A 280 -6.56 26.38 1.40
CA ASN A 280 -5.13 26.74 1.32
C ASN A 280 -4.24 25.61 1.86
N LYS A 281 -4.62 24.97 2.96
CA LYS A 281 -3.91 23.82 3.54
C LYS A 281 -3.93 22.62 2.59
N ALA A 282 -5.08 22.31 2.00
CA ALA A 282 -5.23 21.24 1.02
C ALA A 282 -4.37 21.49 -0.23
N ASN A 283 -4.37 22.73 -0.77
CA ASN A 283 -3.56 23.10 -1.92
C ASN A 283 -2.06 23.05 -1.61
N ALA A 284 -1.64 23.45 -0.39
CA ALA A 284 -0.24 23.29 0.03
C ALA A 284 0.17 21.82 0.10
N SER A 285 -0.69 20.94 0.61
CA SER A 285 -0.44 19.49 0.64
C SER A 285 -0.34 18.88 -0.77
N ARG A 286 -1.20 19.30 -1.69
CA ARG A 286 -1.12 18.89 -3.12
C ARG A 286 0.20 19.32 -3.75
N LEU A 287 0.61 20.57 -3.53
CA LEU A 287 1.87 21.09 -4.05
C LEU A 287 3.07 20.34 -3.46
N GLN A 288 3.06 20.06 -2.17
CA GLN A 288 4.12 19.29 -1.50
C GLN A 288 4.23 17.87 -2.07
N SER A 289 3.11 17.16 -2.28
CA SER A 289 3.09 15.84 -2.88
C SER A 289 3.63 15.85 -4.31
N LEU A 290 3.24 16.84 -5.12
CA LEU A 290 3.73 17.02 -6.48
C LEU A 290 5.24 17.28 -6.50
N LEU A 291 5.74 18.15 -5.63
CA LEU A 291 7.17 18.43 -5.50
C LEU A 291 7.96 17.17 -5.10
N PHE A 292 7.42 16.36 -4.17
CA PHE A 292 8.04 15.10 -3.79
C PHE A 292 8.16 14.13 -4.97
N ILE A 293 7.10 13.97 -5.77
CA ILE A 293 7.12 13.14 -6.98
C ILE A 293 8.17 13.63 -7.97
N VAL A 294 8.25 14.95 -8.21
CA VAL A 294 9.24 15.55 -9.13
C VAL A 294 10.67 15.28 -8.62
N VAL A 295 10.92 15.46 -7.32
CA VAL A 295 12.25 15.19 -6.73
C VAL A 295 12.63 13.72 -6.89
N CYS A 296 11.71 12.78 -6.62
CA CYS A 296 11.96 11.36 -6.83
C CYS A 296 12.28 11.02 -8.29
N LEU A 297 11.56 11.62 -9.23
CA LEU A 297 11.79 11.42 -10.68
C LEU A 297 13.14 11.95 -11.11
N VAL A 298 13.53 13.14 -10.67
CA VAL A 298 14.84 13.73 -10.95
C VAL A 298 15.96 12.87 -10.35
N ALA A 299 15.78 12.37 -9.12
CA ALA A 299 16.75 11.49 -8.49
C ALA A 299 16.91 10.16 -9.26
N ALA A 300 15.80 9.56 -9.71
CA ALA A 300 15.81 8.34 -10.51
C ALA A 300 16.56 8.54 -11.85
N ILE A 301 16.28 9.64 -12.55
CA ILE A 301 17.01 10.01 -13.78
C ILE A 301 18.50 10.21 -13.48
N GLY A 302 18.84 10.91 -12.39
CA GLY A 302 20.21 11.12 -11.95
C GLY A 302 20.96 9.80 -11.71
N ILE A 303 20.32 8.83 -11.07
CA ILE A 303 20.90 7.49 -10.85
C ILE A 303 21.14 6.78 -12.18
N ILE A 304 20.20 6.82 -13.11
CA ILE A 304 20.34 6.20 -14.44
C ILE A 304 21.50 6.84 -15.21
N VAL A 305 21.56 8.17 -15.25
CA VAL A 305 22.65 8.90 -15.92
C VAL A 305 24.00 8.55 -15.30
N TRP A 306 24.06 8.52 -13.97
CA TRP A 306 25.27 8.12 -13.25
C TRP A 306 25.69 6.67 -13.55
N ALA A 307 24.76 5.74 -13.57
CA ALA A 307 25.03 4.34 -13.91
C ALA A 307 25.55 4.19 -15.34
N VAL A 308 24.96 4.89 -16.32
CA VAL A 308 25.40 4.92 -17.71
C VAL A 308 26.79 5.52 -17.79
N PHE A 309 27.07 6.64 -17.12
CA PHE A 309 28.38 7.25 -17.05
C PHE A 309 29.42 6.28 -16.47
N MET A 310 29.12 5.63 -15.38
CA MET A 310 30.00 4.64 -14.73
C MET A 310 30.24 3.42 -15.64
N PHE A 311 29.23 2.96 -16.39
CA PHE A 311 29.39 1.90 -17.38
C PHE A 311 30.38 2.32 -18.48
N PHE A 312 30.25 3.50 -19.07
CA PHE A 312 31.15 3.96 -20.11
C PHE A 312 32.59 4.22 -19.61
N ARG A 313 32.71 4.59 -18.33
CA ARG A 313 34.02 4.87 -17.73
C ARG A 313 34.76 3.62 -17.22
N HIS A 314 34.05 2.63 -16.69
CA HIS A 314 34.63 1.47 -16.00
C HIS A 314 34.12 0.12 -16.49
N GLY A 315 32.99 0.06 -17.17
CA GLY A 315 32.32 -1.17 -17.57
C GLY A 315 32.62 -1.61 -19.01
N ARG A 316 33.35 -0.80 -19.79
CA ARG A 316 33.73 -1.23 -21.14
C ARG A 316 34.76 -2.34 -21.07
N GLU A 317 34.48 -3.44 -21.72
CA GLU A 317 35.44 -4.51 -21.93
C GLU A 317 36.62 -4.00 -22.74
N TYR A 318 37.80 -4.45 -22.38
CA TYR A 318 38.99 -4.18 -23.17
C TYR A 318 38.85 -4.92 -24.50
N LYS A 319 39.08 -4.18 -25.61
CA LYS A 319 39.16 -4.82 -26.92
C LYS A 319 40.30 -5.83 -26.89
N PRO A 320 40.07 -7.07 -27.31
CA PRO A 320 41.13 -8.05 -27.41
C PRO A 320 42.20 -7.54 -28.37
N GLN A 321 43.47 -7.77 -28.07
CA GLN A 321 44.59 -7.35 -28.91
C GLN A 321 44.72 -8.18 -30.20
N PHE A 322 43.83 -9.15 -30.37
CA PHE A 322 43.81 -10.05 -31.52
C PHE A 322 42.37 -10.23 -32.00
N GLN A 323 42.23 -10.55 -33.32
CA GLN A 323 40.94 -10.79 -33.96
C GLN A 323 40.86 -12.21 -34.59
N ASP A 324 41.82 -13.08 -34.26
CA ASP A 324 41.83 -14.48 -34.78
C ASP A 324 40.79 -15.34 -34.11
N GLU A 325 40.17 -16.21 -34.90
CA GLU A 325 39.15 -17.15 -34.45
C GLU A 325 39.67 -18.15 -33.40
N TYR A 326 40.98 -18.45 -33.45
CA TYR A 326 41.65 -19.34 -32.51
C TYR A 326 42.93 -18.69 -31.94
N TRP A 327 43.02 -18.69 -30.60
CA TRP A 327 44.25 -18.30 -29.91
C TRP A 327 45.17 -19.52 -29.77
N ARG A 328 46.35 -19.50 -30.43
CA ARG A 328 47.31 -20.61 -30.43
C ARG A 328 48.41 -20.46 -29.40
N ASP A 329 48.44 -19.37 -28.68
CA ASP A 329 49.51 -19.07 -27.74
C ASP A 329 48.95 -18.79 -26.34
N VAL A 330 49.78 -18.80 -25.34
CA VAL A 330 49.34 -18.53 -23.94
C VAL A 330 48.93 -17.06 -23.85
N PRO A 331 47.74 -16.74 -23.25
CA PRO A 331 47.13 -15.42 -23.25
C PRO A 331 48.00 -14.29 -22.65
N ALA A 332 49.00 -14.67 -21.86
CA ALA A 332 49.90 -13.68 -21.24
C ALA A 332 51.33 -14.25 -21.14
N LYS A 333 52.28 -13.61 -21.79
CA LYS A 333 53.70 -13.95 -21.68
C LYS A 333 54.17 -13.79 -20.23
N GLY A 334 54.78 -14.85 -19.66
CA GLY A 334 55.33 -14.83 -18.31
C GLY A 334 54.40 -15.30 -17.18
N LEU A 335 53.18 -15.73 -17.49
CA LEU A 335 52.32 -16.41 -16.52
C LEU A 335 52.58 -17.94 -16.54
N SER A 336 52.67 -18.54 -15.35
CA SER A 336 52.77 -19.99 -15.27
C SER A 336 51.46 -20.67 -15.63
N PRO A 337 51.48 -21.93 -16.15
CA PRO A 337 50.26 -22.68 -16.49
C PRO A 337 49.27 -22.79 -15.31
N ALA A 338 49.76 -22.94 -14.07
CA ALA A 338 48.89 -22.99 -12.90
C ALA A 338 48.14 -21.68 -12.67
N VAL A 339 48.80 -20.52 -12.88
CA VAL A 339 48.14 -19.20 -12.75
C VAL A 339 47.07 -19.02 -13.81
N ILE A 340 47.32 -19.44 -15.03
CA ILE A 340 46.35 -19.40 -16.14
C ILE A 340 45.16 -20.30 -15.85
N GLY A 341 45.42 -21.52 -15.38
CA GLY A 341 44.39 -22.49 -15.01
C GLY A 341 43.48 -21.95 -13.89
N ARG A 342 44.03 -21.35 -12.88
CA ARG A 342 43.27 -20.71 -11.78
C ARG A 342 42.47 -19.50 -12.28
N LEU A 343 43.03 -18.64 -13.10
CA LEU A 343 42.31 -17.53 -13.72
C LEU A 343 41.11 -17.99 -14.54
N TRP A 344 41.28 -19.05 -15.34
CA TRP A 344 40.20 -19.60 -16.15
C TRP A 344 39.07 -20.24 -15.34
N ARG A 345 39.41 -20.84 -14.21
CA ARG A 345 38.47 -21.53 -13.33
C ARG A 345 38.04 -20.73 -12.09
N PHE A 346 38.21 -19.40 -12.13
CA PHE A 346 37.82 -18.49 -11.03
C PHE A 346 38.42 -18.92 -9.66
N ASP A 347 39.72 -19.22 -9.66
CA ASP A 347 40.54 -19.63 -8.50
C ASP A 347 40.33 -21.10 -8.05
N ALA A 348 39.61 -21.92 -8.79
CA ALA A 348 39.52 -23.36 -8.51
C ALA A 348 40.83 -24.09 -8.90
N GLU A 349 41.32 -24.98 -8.00
CA GLU A 349 42.51 -25.80 -8.20
C GLU A 349 42.16 -27.05 -9.05
N SER A 350 43.17 -27.52 -9.83
CA SER A 350 43.05 -28.75 -10.60
C SER A 350 44.37 -29.52 -10.54
N PRO A 351 44.34 -30.85 -10.46
CA PRO A 351 45.54 -31.68 -10.59
C PRO A 351 46.33 -31.43 -11.88
N ASN A 352 45.66 -31.01 -12.94
CA ASN A 352 46.27 -30.68 -14.22
C ASN A 352 47.20 -29.46 -14.14
N ASP A 353 47.00 -28.55 -13.14
CA ASP A 353 47.83 -27.38 -12.94
C ASP A 353 49.24 -27.76 -12.54
N LEU A 354 49.40 -28.81 -11.70
CA LEU A 354 50.69 -29.34 -11.33
C LEU A 354 51.41 -29.96 -12.50
N THR A 355 50.71 -30.82 -13.27
CA THR A 355 51.27 -31.47 -14.44
C THR A 355 51.72 -30.45 -15.49
N ALA A 356 50.88 -29.49 -15.81
CA ALA A 356 51.21 -28.40 -16.77
C ALA A 356 52.37 -27.56 -16.29
N THR A 357 52.51 -27.31 -14.98
CA THR A 357 53.61 -26.55 -14.40
C THR A 357 54.93 -27.34 -14.48
N LEU A 358 54.94 -28.64 -14.21
CA LEU A 358 56.09 -29.51 -14.34
C LEU A 358 56.55 -29.59 -15.82
N MET A 359 55.62 -29.75 -16.75
CA MET A 359 55.94 -29.72 -18.19
C MET A 359 56.54 -28.35 -18.64
N HIS A 360 55.99 -27.26 -18.09
CA HIS A 360 56.55 -25.91 -18.38
C HIS A 360 57.97 -25.73 -17.80
N LEU A 361 58.19 -26.18 -16.58
CA LEU A 361 59.52 -26.15 -15.97
C LEU A 361 60.55 -27.00 -16.72
N SER A 362 60.16 -28.14 -17.22
CA SER A 362 60.96 -28.96 -18.11
C SER A 362 61.26 -28.29 -19.43
N HIS A 363 60.25 -27.64 -20.03
CA HIS A 363 60.39 -26.94 -21.28
C HIS A 363 61.39 -25.75 -21.19
N ILE A 364 61.37 -25.02 -20.08
CA ILE A 364 62.31 -23.90 -19.82
C ILE A 364 63.68 -24.39 -19.31
N GLY A 365 63.88 -25.69 -19.15
CA GLY A 365 65.14 -26.30 -18.70
C GLY A 365 65.42 -26.18 -17.21
N ALA A 366 64.42 -25.77 -16.39
CA ALA A 366 64.52 -25.64 -14.95
C ALA A 366 64.54 -26.98 -14.23
N ILE A 367 63.91 -27.99 -14.81
CA ILE A 367 63.90 -29.37 -14.34
C ILE A 367 64.11 -30.29 -15.55
N ARG A 368 64.61 -31.48 -15.35
CA ARG A 368 64.73 -32.55 -16.33
C ARG A 368 63.77 -33.67 -15.96
N LEU A 369 62.95 -34.12 -16.88
CA LEU A 369 62.04 -35.23 -16.71
C LEU A 369 62.69 -36.45 -17.36
N ASP A 370 63.14 -37.40 -16.54
CA ASP A 370 63.71 -38.66 -17.03
C ASP A 370 62.65 -39.75 -16.89
N ALA A 371 62.50 -40.57 -17.95
CA ALA A 371 61.60 -41.73 -17.89
C ALA A 371 62.25 -42.84 -17.06
N GLY A 372 61.61 -43.28 -16.08
CA GLY A 372 62.02 -44.35 -15.19
C GLY A 372 60.92 -45.43 -15.02
N SER A 373 61.33 -46.56 -14.51
CA SER A 373 60.37 -47.61 -14.17
C SER A 373 60.60 -48.03 -12.72
N TYR A 374 59.54 -48.21 -11.99
CA TYR A 374 59.60 -48.75 -10.64
C TYR A 374 58.60 -49.92 -10.48
N GLU A 375 58.85 -50.80 -9.53
CA GLU A 375 57.95 -51.90 -9.21
C GLU A 375 56.92 -51.45 -8.16
N ALA A 376 55.66 -51.41 -8.58
CA ALA A 376 54.57 -51.10 -7.65
C ALA A 376 53.89 -52.39 -7.18
N PRO A 377 53.53 -52.53 -5.90
CA PRO A 377 52.79 -53.68 -5.43
C PRO A 377 51.39 -53.75 -6.08
N SER A 378 51.09 -54.84 -6.78
CA SER A 378 49.77 -55.07 -7.30
C SER A 378 48.93 -55.90 -6.33
N LYS A 379 47.73 -55.44 -6.03
CA LYS A 379 46.73 -56.18 -5.23
C LYS A 379 46.07 -57.23 -6.16
N GLY A 380 46.51 -58.50 -6.07
CA GLY A 380 45.83 -59.63 -6.72
C GLY A 380 44.52 -59.97 -6.00
N LEU A 381 43.58 -60.51 -6.76
CA LEU A 381 42.37 -61.12 -6.19
C LEU A 381 42.79 -62.31 -5.35
N PHE A 382 42.45 -62.40 -4.06
CA PHE A 382 42.87 -63.40 -3.05
C PHE A 382 44.22 -63.19 -2.34
N GLY A 383 44.78 -61.94 -2.30
CA GLY A 383 45.92 -61.68 -1.39
C GLY A 383 47.29 -62.17 -1.83
N MET A 384 47.44 -62.71 -2.99
CA MET A 384 48.74 -62.99 -3.61
C MET A 384 49.19 -61.77 -4.39
N GLY A 385 49.94 -60.88 -3.72
CA GLY A 385 50.53 -59.70 -4.34
C GLY A 385 51.72 -60.05 -5.23
N GLY A 386 51.59 -59.68 -6.53
CA GLY A 386 52.74 -59.62 -7.44
C GLY A 386 53.20 -58.16 -7.59
N SER A 387 54.42 -57.93 -8.03
CA SER A 387 54.87 -56.57 -8.44
C SER A 387 54.49 -56.33 -9.90
N LYS A 388 54.08 -55.10 -10.22
CA LYS A 388 53.85 -54.64 -11.56
C LYS A 388 54.83 -53.50 -11.85
N THR A 389 55.59 -53.65 -12.93
CA THR A 389 56.48 -52.58 -13.39
C THR A 389 55.62 -51.41 -13.92
N VAL A 390 55.77 -50.26 -13.32
CA VAL A 390 55.10 -49.03 -13.76
C VAL A 390 56.18 -48.11 -14.33
N ASN A 391 55.96 -47.68 -15.56
CA ASN A 391 56.82 -46.67 -16.19
C ASN A 391 56.27 -45.27 -15.80
N ASP A 392 57.12 -44.46 -15.26
CA ASP A 392 56.78 -43.10 -14.85
C ASP A 392 57.93 -42.14 -15.16
N TYR A 393 57.73 -40.83 -14.97
CA TYR A 393 58.76 -39.79 -15.17
C TYR A 393 59.19 -39.26 -13.85
N TYR A 394 60.51 -39.01 -13.70
CA TYR A 394 61.12 -38.43 -12.51
C TYR A 394 61.71 -37.04 -12.79
#